data_3470d2aebca9fc652f4111f424afea90
#
_entry.id   3470d2aebca9fc652f4111f424afea90
#
_cell.length_a   1.000
_cell.length_b   1.000
_cell.length_c   1.000
_cell.angle_alpha   90.00
_cell.angle_beta   90.00
_cell.angle_gamma   90.00
#
_symmetry.space_group_name_H-M   'P 1'
#
loop_
_entity.id
_entity.type
_entity.pdbx_description
1 polymer ?
#
loop_
_entity_poly.entity_id
_entity_poly.type
_entity_poly.pdbx_seq_one_letter_code
_entity_poly.pdbx_strand_id
1 'polypeptide(L)'
;MMQTHLYMNIDRNLLFRFFSREATAEETDALTLWLNEDPSNQEEFNKAYELFVISQVMACADVSKEDVAEPSSRKRFGRISVAAAILAAMIAGMAVNDFFFTKPAIDKIENTFLVSEAQPGQRTSVTLSDGTVVDLNSGSRIEYPAIFHKGERRVRLDGEAMFDVSADAEHPFIVETFAYDVKALGTKFDVIADSGEKEFSTALLEGKVSISDKSSKTLLTLRPNMMASMHDGRLICSSLSNTDAYLWTGGVISAAGVPFDQLMRRFERCYGVNVDIASASLPEIRYVYFKVRISDGIDHALRLLQDGSDFRYRYDEETNTYIIY
;
A
#
# COMPACT_ATOMS: atom_id res chain seq x y z
N MET A 1 39.92 14.63 -5.64
CA MET A 1 39.53 14.70 -7.06
C MET A 1 38.14 15.34 -7.09
N MET A 2 38.10 16.63 -7.45
CA MET A 2 36.87 17.40 -7.59
C MET A 2 36.16 16.95 -8.86
N GLN A 3 34.97 16.35 -8.74
CA GLN A 3 34.08 16.13 -9.88
C GLN A 3 33.45 17.48 -10.25
N THR A 4 33.89 18.01 -11.36
CA THR A 4 33.30 19.17 -12.02
C THR A 4 31.98 18.68 -12.66
N HIS A 5 30.84 18.88 -11.97
CA HIS A 5 29.54 18.72 -12.58
C HIS A 5 29.38 19.85 -13.60
N LEU A 6 29.50 19.52 -14.90
CA LEU A 6 29.06 20.39 -15.97
C LEU A 6 27.53 20.54 -15.82
N TYR A 7 27.08 21.71 -15.36
CA TYR A 7 25.68 22.10 -15.45
C TYR A 7 25.33 22.28 -16.94
N MET A 8 24.81 21.23 -17.56
CA MET A 8 24.26 21.34 -18.89
C MET A 8 22.97 22.15 -18.78
N ASN A 9 22.91 23.28 -19.46
CA ASN A 9 21.73 24.14 -19.47
C ASN A 9 20.62 23.43 -20.26
N ILE A 10 19.55 23.02 -19.60
CA ILE A 10 18.40 22.39 -20.23
C ILE A 10 17.61 23.49 -20.95
N ASP A 11 17.79 23.57 -22.26
CA ASP A 11 17.08 24.50 -23.14
C ASP A 11 16.01 23.80 -23.98
N ARG A 12 15.16 24.57 -24.64
CA ARG A 12 14.10 24.02 -25.53
C ARG A 12 14.65 23.17 -26.66
N ASN A 13 15.86 23.43 -27.14
CA ASN A 13 16.45 22.65 -28.23
C ASN A 13 16.80 21.26 -27.75
N LEU A 14 17.30 21.14 -26.53
CA LEU A 14 17.57 19.84 -25.91
C LEU A 14 16.29 19.04 -25.71
N LEU A 15 15.23 19.68 -25.20
CA LEU A 15 13.91 19.05 -25.03
C LEU A 15 13.36 18.57 -26.39
N PHE A 16 13.46 19.37 -27.43
CA PHE A 16 12.99 18.99 -28.76
C PHE A 16 13.81 17.83 -29.36
N ARG A 17 15.14 17.80 -29.18
CA ARG A 17 15.99 16.66 -29.61
C ARG A 17 15.63 15.39 -28.80
N PHE A 18 15.33 15.53 -27.54
CA PHE A 18 14.86 14.40 -26.71
C PHE A 18 13.53 13.85 -27.24
N PHE A 19 12.56 14.70 -27.54
CA PHE A 19 11.26 14.28 -28.10
C PHE A 19 11.40 13.66 -29.49
N SER A 20 12.36 14.12 -30.29
CA SER A 20 12.70 13.56 -31.60
C SER A 20 13.55 12.28 -31.53
N ARG A 21 13.94 11.82 -30.34
CA ARG A 21 14.87 10.69 -30.11
C ARG A 21 16.29 10.93 -30.67
N GLU A 22 16.73 12.17 -30.73
CA GLU A 22 18.03 12.61 -31.22
C GLU A 22 18.97 13.05 -30.08
N ALA A 23 18.51 12.98 -28.82
CA ALA A 23 19.31 13.30 -27.65
C ALA A 23 20.32 12.17 -27.38
N THR A 24 21.54 12.56 -26.97
CA THR A 24 22.57 11.63 -26.55
C THR A 24 22.27 11.01 -25.18
N ALA A 25 22.98 9.95 -24.80
CA ALA A 25 22.84 9.33 -23.49
C ALA A 25 23.18 10.33 -22.35
N GLU A 26 24.23 11.13 -22.51
CA GLU A 26 24.64 12.15 -21.54
C GLU A 26 23.57 13.26 -21.38
N GLU A 27 22.93 13.65 -22.48
CA GLU A 27 21.82 14.64 -22.48
C GLU A 27 20.57 14.07 -21.82
N THR A 28 20.29 12.79 -22.04
CA THR A 28 19.15 12.09 -21.41
C THR A 28 19.33 11.97 -19.89
N ASP A 29 20.55 11.66 -19.44
CA ASP A 29 20.89 11.60 -18.01
C ASP A 29 20.79 12.98 -17.36
N ALA A 30 21.30 14.02 -18.01
CA ALA A 30 21.19 15.40 -17.52
C ALA A 30 19.72 15.86 -17.42
N LEU A 31 18.89 15.51 -18.40
CA LEU A 31 17.47 15.79 -18.39
C LEU A 31 16.73 15.07 -17.25
N THR A 32 17.10 13.81 -16.99
CA THR A 32 16.51 13.02 -15.89
C THR A 32 16.85 13.62 -14.53
N LEU A 33 18.10 14.10 -14.35
CA LEU A 33 18.49 14.78 -13.12
C LEU A 33 17.70 16.08 -12.93
N TRP A 34 17.62 16.90 -13.99
CA TRP A 34 16.89 18.16 -13.98
C TRP A 34 15.40 18.00 -13.66
N LEU A 35 14.75 16.97 -14.22
CA LEU A 35 13.34 16.65 -13.91
C LEU A 35 13.09 16.30 -12.45
N ASN A 36 14.10 15.74 -11.76
CA ASN A 36 14.01 15.36 -10.35
C ASN A 36 14.46 16.48 -9.38
N GLU A 37 15.04 17.58 -9.88
CA GLU A 37 15.50 18.69 -9.04
C GLU A 37 14.37 19.56 -8.49
N ASP A 38 13.36 19.86 -9.33
CA ASP A 38 12.27 20.76 -8.94
C ASP A 38 10.96 20.36 -9.67
N PRO A 39 9.80 20.30 -8.97
CA PRO A 39 8.50 20.02 -9.58
C PRO A 39 8.12 21.01 -10.72
N SER A 40 8.63 22.25 -10.70
CA SER A 40 8.41 23.23 -11.75
C SER A 40 9.04 22.81 -13.10
N ASN A 41 10.12 22.02 -13.07
CA ASN A 41 10.79 21.47 -14.25
C ASN A 41 9.90 20.48 -15.01
N GLN A 42 9.09 19.73 -14.28
CA GLN A 42 8.08 18.83 -14.88
C GLN A 42 7.02 19.62 -15.67
N GLU A 43 6.60 20.77 -15.12
CA GLU A 43 5.62 21.64 -15.82
C GLU A 43 6.24 22.26 -17.07
N GLU A 44 7.50 22.68 -17.03
CA GLU A 44 8.22 23.21 -18.19
C GLU A 44 8.44 22.14 -19.26
N PHE A 45 8.79 20.92 -18.87
CA PHE A 45 8.90 19.78 -19.77
C PHE A 45 7.58 19.49 -20.50
N ASN A 46 6.46 19.47 -19.77
CA ASN A 46 5.14 19.21 -20.34
C ASN A 46 4.73 20.32 -21.33
N LYS A 47 4.98 21.59 -21.00
CA LYS A 47 4.75 22.73 -21.91
C LYS A 47 5.60 22.64 -23.19
N ALA A 48 6.85 22.23 -23.05
CA ALA A 48 7.73 22.05 -24.22
C ALA A 48 7.27 20.88 -25.11
N TYR A 49 6.77 19.80 -24.51
CA TYR A 49 6.20 18.67 -25.25
C TYR A 49 4.95 19.05 -26.03
N GLU A 50 4.03 19.84 -25.47
CA GLU A 50 2.86 20.34 -26.16
C GLU A 50 3.26 21.19 -27.40
N LEU A 51 4.25 22.09 -27.25
CA LEU A 51 4.75 22.88 -28.34
C LEU A 51 5.42 22.04 -29.43
N PHE A 52 6.15 20.99 -29.04
CA PHE A 52 6.76 20.06 -30.01
C PHE A 52 5.69 19.32 -30.81
N VAL A 53 4.64 18.79 -30.18
CA VAL A 53 3.53 18.13 -30.89
C VAL A 53 2.84 19.10 -31.87
N ILE A 54 2.57 20.33 -31.45
CA ILE A 54 1.99 21.36 -32.33
C ILE A 54 2.90 21.63 -33.52
N SER A 55 4.22 21.73 -33.32
CA SER A 55 5.18 21.97 -34.38
C SER A 55 5.21 20.83 -35.41
N GLN A 56 5.12 19.59 -34.99
CA GLN A 56 5.06 18.40 -35.85
C GLN A 56 3.78 18.40 -36.72
N VAL A 57 2.64 18.75 -36.11
CA VAL A 57 1.36 18.85 -36.82
C VAL A 57 1.38 19.97 -37.87
N MET A 58 2.00 21.12 -37.54
CA MET A 58 2.15 22.22 -38.50
C MET A 58 3.09 21.86 -39.64
N ALA A 59 4.21 21.18 -39.38
CA ALA A 59 5.14 20.72 -40.41
C ALA A 59 4.48 19.73 -41.39
N CYS A 60 3.63 18.83 -40.89
CA CYS A 60 2.84 17.93 -41.75
C CYS A 60 1.78 18.68 -42.59
N ALA A 61 1.28 19.81 -42.12
CA ALA A 61 0.31 20.62 -42.84
C ALA A 61 0.95 21.47 -43.98
N ASP A 62 2.23 21.85 -43.85
CA ASP A 62 2.96 22.60 -44.87
C ASP A 62 3.45 21.72 -46.05
N VAL A 63 3.75 20.44 -45.81
CA VAL A 63 4.14 19.48 -46.88
C VAL A 63 2.98 19.23 -47.87
N SER A 64 1.74 19.50 -47.49
CA SER A 64 0.58 19.34 -48.37
C SER A 64 0.33 20.52 -49.31
N LYS A 65 1.22 21.54 -49.33
CA LYS A 65 1.05 22.73 -50.20
C LYS A 65 1.83 22.76 -51.52
N GLU A 66 2.77 21.83 -51.72
CA GLU A 66 3.70 21.92 -52.86
C GLU A 66 3.32 21.18 -54.14
N ASP A 67 2.28 20.35 -54.20
CA ASP A 67 1.90 19.63 -55.43
C ASP A 67 0.40 19.62 -55.67
N VAL A 68 -0.21 20.78 -56.02
CA VAL A 68 -1.49 20.77 -56.77
C VAL A 68 -1.51 21.88 -57.82
N ALA A 69 -1.28 21.47 -59.06
CA ALA A 69 -1.59 22.27 -60.24
C ALA A 69 -3.08 22.67 -60.29
N GLU A 70 -3.38 23.91 -60.61
CA GLU A 70 -4.75 24.44 -60.73
C GLU A 70 -5.57 23.69 -61.75
N PRO A 71 -6.81 23.34 -61.46
CA PRO A 71 -7.91 23.37 -62.42
C PRO A 71 -8.97 24.38 -62.00
N SER A 72 -9.31 25.21 -62.91
CA SER A 72 -10.38 26.22 -62.87
C SER A 72 -11.75 25.65 -62.49
N SER A 73 -12.51 26.51 -61.80
CA SER A 73 -13.99 26.53 -61.66
C SER A 73 -14.64 25.93 -60.43
N ARG A 74 -15.10 26.87 -59.62
CA ARG A 74 -16.35 26.84 -58.77
C ARG A 74 -16.77 25.59 -58.07
N LYS A 75 -16.51 25.58 -56.73
CA LYS A 75 -17.57 25.33 -55.75
C LYS A 75 -17.05 25.69 -54.32
N ARG A 76 -17.70 26.63 -53.66
CA ARG A 76 -17.39 27.17 -52.33
C ARG A 76 -17.72 26.20 -51.15
N PHE A 77 -17.72 24.90 -51.37
CA PHE A 77 -18.05 23.90 -50.36
C PHE A 77 -16.84 23.09 -49.80
N GLY A 78 -15.61 23.30 -50.37
CA GLY A 78 -14.45 22.44 -50.04
C GLY A 78 -13.66 22.81 -48.79
N ARG A 79 -13.69 24.08 -48.32
CA ARG A 79 -12.79 24.52 -47.22
C ARG A 79 -13.28 24.11 -45.82
N ILE A 80 -14.59 23.98 -45.61
CA ILE A 80 -15.17 23.55 -44.33
C ILE A 80 -15.02 22.03 -44.14
N SER A 81 -15.08 21.26 -45.24
CA SER A 81 -14.97 19.81 -45.21
C SER A 81 -13.54 19.31 -44.92
N VAL A 82 -12.49 20.02 -45.37
CA VAL A 82 -11.10 19.64 -45.10
C VAL A 82 -10.73 19.92 -43.65
N ALA A 83 -11.12 21.06 -43.09
CA ALA A 83 -10.90 21.35 -41.66
C ALA A 83 -11.65 20.39 -40.75
N ALA A 84 -12.89 20.03 -41.11
CA ALA A 84 -13.67 19.01 -40.35
C ALA A 84 -13.06 17.61 -40.45
N ALA A 85 -12.49 17.24 -41.62
CA ALA A 85 -11.82 15.97 -41.82
C ALA A 85 -10.51 15.87 -41.00
N ILE A 86 -9.74 16.96 -40.92
CA ILE A 86 -8.51 17.02 -40.08
C ILE A 86 -8.87 16.95 -38.59
N LEU A 87 -9.91 17.66 -38.15
CA LEU A 87 -10.39 17.59 -36.76
C LEU A 87 -10.88 16.18 -36.40
N ALA A 88 -11.64 15.56 -37.30
CA ALA A 88 -12.10 14.17 -37.11
C ALA A 88 -10.93 13.16 -37.08
N ALA A 89 -9.90 13.35 -37.92
CA ALA A 89 -8.70 12.52 -37.92
C ALA A 89 -7.86 12.70 -36.65
N MET A 90 -7.77 13.94 -36.10
CA MET A 90 -7.11 14.21 -34.85
C MET A 90 -7.86 13.54 -33.64
N ILE A 91 -9.19 13.67 -33.60
CA ILE A 91 -10.03 13.05 -32.59
C ILE A 91 -9.92 11.50 -32.68
N ALA A 92 -9.97 10.98 -33.92
CA ALA A 92 -9.78 9.55 -34.15
C ALA A 92 -8.36 9.07 -33.76
N GLY A 93 -7.32 9.87 -34.08
CA GLY A 93 -5.95 9.61 -33.68
C GLY A 93 -5.74 9.61 -32.15
N MET A 94 -6.36 10.57 -31.44
CA MET A 94 -6.37 10.59 -29.97
C MET A 94 -7.11 9.37 -29.40
N ALA A 95 -8.27 9.02 -29.93
CA ALA A 95 -9.04 7.85 -29.49
C ALA A 95 -8.30 6.53 -29.76
N VAL A 96 -7.59 6.42 -30.89
CA VAL A 96 -6.75 5.27 -31.24
C VAL A 96 -5.53 5.19 -30.30
N ASN A 97 -4.88 6.32 -30.01
CA ASN A 97 -3.77 6.35 -29.07
C ASN A 97 -4.19 5.94 -27.65
N ASP A 98 -5.32 6.48 -27.17
CA ASP A 98 -5.88 6.09 -25.86
C ASP A 98 -6.24 4.60 -25.84
N PHE A 99 -6.88 4.10 -26.89
CA PHE A 99 -7.38 2.72 -26.92
C PHE A 99 -6.25 1.68 -27.09
N PHE A 100 -5.24 1.96 -27.93
CA PHE A 100 -4.21 0.96 -28.28
C PHE A 100 -2.93 1.09 -27.47
N PHE A 101 -2.58 2.27 -26.95
CA PHE A 101 -1.29 2.49 -26.32
C PHE A 101 -1.36 2.89 -24.85
N THR A 102 -2.38 3.65 -24.44
CA THR A 102 -2.47 4.14 -23.07
C THR A 102 -3.23 3.16 -22.18
N LYS A 103 -4.40 2.70 -22.62
CA LYS A 103 -5.20 1.75 -21.83
C LYS A 103 -4.48 0.43 -21.51
N PRO A 104 -3.86 -0.31 -22.45
CA PRO A 104 -3.23 -1.58 -22.11
C PRO A 104 -2.01 -1.44 -21.19
N ALA A 105 -1.33 -0.29 -21.20
CA ALA A 105 -0.22 -0.03 -20.29
C ALA A 105 -0.73 0.26 -18.87
N ILE A 106 -1.79 1.06 -18.75
CA ILE A 106 -2.46 1.37 -17.48
C ILE A 106 -3.09 0.10 -16.92
N ASP A 107 -3.87 -0.65 -17.70
CA ASP A 107 -4.50 -1.91 -17.28
C ASP A 107 -3.47 -2.95 -16.78
N LYS A 108 -2.26 -2.96 -17.35
CA LYS A 108 -1.19 -3.84 -16.90
C LYS A 108 -0.62 -3.45 -15.54
N ILE A 109 -0.46 -2.15 -15.27
CA ILE A 109 0.00 -1.64 -13.97
C ILE A 109 -1.10 -1.83 -12.93
N GLU A 110 -2.33 -1.53 -13.29
CA GLU A 110 -3.52 -1.66 -12.45
C GLU A 110 -3.78 -3.09 -11.98
N ASN A 111 -3.47 -4.09 -12.81
CA ASN A 111 -3.58 -5.51 -12.47
C ASN A 111 -2.30 -6.09 -11.85
N THR A 112 -1.30 -5.27 -11.53
CA THR A 112 -0.09 -5.73 -10.85
C THR A 112 -0.32 -5.73 -9.34
N PHE A 113 -0.24 -6.92 -8.72
CA PHE A 113 -0.26 -7.07 -7.28
C PHE A 113 1.17 -7.08 -6.73
N LEU A 114 1.36 -6.37 -5.64
CA LEU A 114 2.57 -6.34 -4.84
C LEU A 114 2.34 -7.16 -3.56
N VAL A 115 3.41 -7.73 -3.05
CA VAL A 115 3.40 -8.49 -1.81
C VAL A 115 4.44 -7.89 -0.88
N SER A 116 4.04 -7.61 0.36
CA SER A 116 4.97 -7.27 1.43
C SER A 116 4.82 -8.27 2.57
N GLU A 117 5.95 -8.73 3.07
CA GLU A 117 6.02 -9.71 4.15
C GLU A 117 6.94 -9.20 5.26
N ALA A 118 6.51 -9.36 6.49
CA ALA A 118 7.36 -9.20 7.66
C ALA A 118 7.97 -10.56 8.00
N GLN A 119 9.30 -10.64 8.01
CA GLN A 119 9.98 -11.88 8.41
C GLN A 119 9.69 -12.23 9.87
N PRO A 120 9.76 -13.52 10.27
CA PRO A 120 9.63 -13.90 11.68
C PRO A 120 10.53 -13.07 12.60
N GLY A 121 9.98 -12.53 13.66
CA GLY A 121 10.68 -11.64 14.60
C GLY A 121 10.91 -10.22 14.11
N GLN A 122 10.45 -9.87 12.90
CA GLN A 122 10.58 -8.53 12.33
C GLN A 122 9.21 -7.89 12.09
N ARG A 123 9.20 -6.59 11.93
CA ARG A 123 8.02 -5.80 11.55
C ARG A 123 8.33 -5.00 10.30
N THR A 124 7.34 -4.79 9.47
CA THR A 124 7.49 -4.06 8.22
C THR A 124 6.37 -3.02 8.10
N SER A 125 6.70 -1.79 7.78
CA SER A 125 5.72 -0.74 7.49
C SER A 125 5.69 -0.47 5.99
N VAL A 126 4.49 -0.39 5.43
CA VAL A 126 4.24 -0.16 4.01
C VAL A 126 3.28 1.01 3.84
N THR A 127 3.62 1.95 2.97
CA THR A 127 2.69 3.00 2.54
C THR A 127 2.12 2.62 1.18
N LEU A 128 0.81 2.50 1.10
CA LEU A 128 0.09 2.16 -0.11
C LEU A 128 -0.10 3.37 -1.03
N SER A 129 -0.53 3.16 -2.27
CA SER A 129 -0.69 4.22 -3.29
C SER A 129 -1.74 5.28 -2.94
N ASP A 130 -2.66 4.99 -2.02
CA ASP A 130 -3.66 5.93 -1.51
C ASP A 130 -3.19 6.71 -0.27
N GLY A 131 -1.95 6.49 0.19
CA GLY A 131 -1.40 7.06 1.40
C GLY A 131 -1.76 6.30 2.69
N THR A 132 -2.51 5.20 2.61
CA THR A 132 -2.76 4.31 3.75
C THR A 132 -1.45 3.71 4.25
N VAL A 133 -1.22 3.75 5.56
CA VAL A 133 -0.07 3.11 6.21
C VAL A 133 -0.51 1.78 6.82
N VAL A 134 0.27 0.74 6.54
CA VAL A 134 0.05 -0.61 7.07
C VAL A 134 1.30 -1.07 7.79
N ASP A 135 1.20 -1.27 9.10
CA ASP A 135 2.26 -1.88 9.90
C ASP A 135 1.97 -3.38 10.01
N LEU A 136 2.84 -4.20 9.44
CA LEU A 136 2.78 -5.66 9.51
C LEU A 136 3.55 -6.15 10.74
N ASN A 137 2.91 -7.00 11.54
CA ASN A 137 3.59 -7.71 12.63
C ASN A 137 4.39 -8.90 12.08
N SER A 138 5.21 -9.49 12.92
CA SER A 138 6.09 -10.62 12.59
C SER A 138 5.33 -11.76 11.90
N GLY A 139 5.89 -12.29 10.82
CA GLY A 139 5.33 -13.39 10.04
C GLY A 139 4.11 -13.03 9.18
N SER A 140 3.69 -11.75 9.18
CA SER A 140 2.49 -11.33 8.46
C SER A 140 2.78 -10.97 7.01
N ARG A 141 1.78 -11.18 6.16
CA ARG A 141 1.84 -10.93 4.72
C ARG A 141 0.62 -10.13 4.25
N ILE A 142 0.89 -9.10 3.45
CA ILE A 142 -0.15 -8.34 2.76
C ILE A 142 0.07 -8.38 1.24
N GLU A 143 -1.02 -8.58 0.50
CA GLU A 143 -1.07 -8.48 -0.95
C GLU A 143 -2.00 -7.32 -1.35
N TYR A 144 -1.51 -6.43 -2.20
CA TYR A 144 -2.22 -5.21 -2.58
C TYR A 144 -1.90 -4.80 -4.02
N PRO A 145 -2.81 -4.12 -4.74
CA PRO A 145 -2.52 -3.63 -6.08
C PRO A 145 -1.52 -2.48 -6.04
N ALA A 146 -0.67 -2.37 -7.06
CA ALA A 146 0.28 -1.27 -7.19
C ALA A 146 -0.42 0.11 -7.21
N ILE A 147 -1.62 0.16 -7.79
CA ILE A 147 -2.50 1.34 -7.81
C ILE A 147 -3.93 0.87 -7.54
N PHE A 148 -4.66 1.57 -6.65
CA PHE A 148 -6.06 1.29 -6.44
C PHE A 148 -6.93 1.82 -7.58
N HIS A 149 -7.87 0.99 -8.03
CA HIS A 149 -8.85 1.36 -9.05
C HIS A 149 -9.95 2.28 -8.51
N LYS A 150 -10.66 2.92 -9.42
CA LYS A 150 -11.90 3.63 -9.10
C LYS A 150 -12.94 2.62 -8.61
N GLY A 151 -13.32 2.72 -7.36
CA GLY A 151 -14.34 1.88 -6.74
C GLY A 151 -13.97 1.44 -5.33
N GLU A 152 -13.16 0.42 -5.18
CA GLU A 152 -12.77 -0.11 -3.86
C GLU A 152 -11.25 -0.23 -3.75
N ARG A 153 -10.72 0.07 -2.56
CA ARG A 153 -9.31 -0.12 -2.20
C ARG A 153 -9.19 -1.46 -1.46
N ARG A 154 -8.84 -2.52 -2.19
CA ARG A 154 -8.88 -3.89 -1.68
C ARG A 154 -7.48 -4.47 -1.50
N VAL A 155 -7.23 -5.02 -0.32
CA VAL A 155 -5.97 -5.70 0.05
C VAL A 155 -6.29 -7.07 0.68
N ARG A 156 -5.35 -7.99 0.66
CA ARG A 156 -5.47 -9.31 1.32
C ARG A 156 -4.45 -9.41 2.42
N LEU A 157 -4.89 -9.84 3.60
CA LEU A 157 -4.05 -10.02 4.78
C LEU A 157 -4.05 -11.48 5.23
N ASP A 158 -2.85 -11.98 5.54
CA ASP A 158 -2.62 -13.18 6.34
C ASP A 158 -1.63 -12.82 7.46
N GLY A 159 -2.01 -13.03 8.73
CA GLY A 159 -1.28 -12.60 9.91
C GLY A 159 -1.92 -11.39 10.62
N GLU A 160 -1.10 -10.53 11.23
CA GLU A 160 -1.53 -9.35 12.00
C GLU A 160 -1.01 -8.06 11.38
N ALA A 161 -1.91 -7.08 11.22
CA ALA A 161 -1.56 -5.76 10.73
C ALA A 161 -2.39 -4.65 11.36
N MET A 162 -1.72 -3.52 11.66
CA MET A 162 -2.36 -2.25 11.99
C MET A 162 -2.53 -1.44 10.71
N PHE A 163 -3.73 -0.95 10.48
CA PHE A 163 -4.09 -0.10 9.36
C PHE A 163 -4.37 1.33 9.85
N ASP A 164 -3.72 2.30 9.24
CA ASP A 164 -4.04 3.73 9.34
C ASP A 164 -4.52 4.18 7.96
N VAL A 165 -5.83 4.03 7.73
CA VAL A 165 -6.45 4.18 6.41
C VAL A 165 -6.71 5.62 6.08
N SER A 166 -6.21 6.08 4.93
CA SER A 166 -6.49 7.38 4.36
C SER A 166 -7.99 7.60 4.17
N ALA A 167 -8.50 8.76 4.62
CA ALA A 167 -9.92 9.07 4.57
C ALA A 167 -10.41 9.25 3.13
N ASP A 168 -11.30 8.37 2.68
CA ASP A 168 -12.00 8.44 1.40
C ASP A 168 -13.33 7.71 1.52
N ALA A 169 -14.42 8.48 1.55
CA ALA A 169 -15.77 7.96 1.71
C ALA A 169 -16.35 7.38 0.40
N GLU A 170 -15.82 7.80 -0.75
CA GLU A 170 -16.31 7.34 -2.06
C GLU A 170 -15.68 6.00 -2.47
N HIS A 171 -14.43 5.74 -2.01
CA HIS A 171 -13.70 4.52 -2.34
C HIS A 171 -13.38 3.75 -1.05
N PRO A 172 -14.23 2.82 -0.60
CA PRO A 172 -14.01 2.06 0.62
C PRO A 172 -12.70 1.25 0.58
N PHE A 173 -12.00 1.21 1.72
CA PHE A 173 -10.87 0.32 1.93
C PHE A 173 -11.35 -1.02 2.49
N ILE A 174 -10.94 -2.12 1.89
CA ILE A 174 -11.39 -3.46 2.25
C ILE A 174 -10.18 -4.35 2.50
N VAL A 175 -10.09 -4.87 3.73
CA VAL A 175 -9.13 -5.93 4.07
C VAL A 175 -9.82 -7.28 3.93
N GLU A 176 -9.47 -8.02 2.89
CA GLU A 176 -9.87 -9.42 2.72
C GLU A 176 -9.04 -10.31 3.61
N THR A 177 -9.69 -11.19 4.37
CA THR A 177 -9.04 -12.21 5.17
C THR A 177 -9.60 -13.59 4.81
N PHE A 178 -9.06 -14.65 5.39
CA PHE A 178 -9.59 -15.99 5.17
C PHE A 178 -11.04 -16.16 5.69
N ALA A 179 -11.42 -15.40 6.72
CA ALA A 179 -12.72 -15.53 7.40
C ALA A 179 -13.73 -14.48 6.96
N TYR A 180 -13.38 -13.20 7.04
CA TYR A 180 -14.27 -12.07 6.84
C TYR A 180 -13.59 -10.97 6.05
N ASP A 181 -14.39 -10.04 5.52
CA ASP A 181 -13.93 -8.81 4.91
C ASP A 181 -14.17 -7.65 5.89
N VAL A 182 -13.13 -6.84 6.11
CA VAL A 182 -13.15 -5.68 7.02
C VAL A 182 -13.12 -4.41 6.20
N LYS A 183 -14.20 -3.61 6.26
CA LYS A 183 -14.40 -2.39 5.45
C LYS A 183 -14.24 -1.14 6.29
N ALA A 184 -13.45 -0.18 5.80
CA ALA A 184 -13.14 1.11 6.41
C ALA A 184 -13.24 2.26 5.41
N LEU A 185 -13.43 3.51 5.90
CA LEU A 185 -13.54 4.72 5.07
C LEU A 185 -12.54 5.82 5.45
N GLY A 186 -11.69 5.59 6.44
CA GLY A 186 -10.76 6.53 7.06
C GLY A 186 -10.73 6.21 8.55
N THR A 187 -9.85 5.29 8.94
CA THR A 187 -10.04 4.52 10.17
C THR A 187 -8.72 3.97 10.62
N LYS A 188 -8.45 3.99 11.92
CA LYS A 188 -7.31 3.30 12.52
C LYS A 188 -7.81 2.05 13.25
N PHE A 189 -7.37 0.89 12.76
CA PHE A 189 -7.83 -0.40 13.28
C PHE A 189 -6.77 -1.50 13.09
N ASP A 190 -6.83 -2.48 13.94
CA ASP A 190 -5.99 -3.67 13.90
C ASP A 190 -6.77 -4.87 13.38
N VAL A 191 -6.10 -5.74 12.63
CA VAL A 191 -6.67 -7.00 12.14
C VAL A 191 -5.68 -8.13 12.40
N ILE A 192 -6.15 -9.17 13.09
CA ILE A 192 -5.49 -10.47 13.18
C ILE A 192 -6.29 -11.43 12.30
N ALA A 193 -5.63 -12.05 11.35
CA ALA A 193 -6.25 -13.01 10.44
C ALA A 193 -5.23 -14.08 10.06
N ASP A 194 -5.02 -15.03 10.96
CA ASP A 194 -4.11 -16.17 10.78
C ASP A 194 -4.89 -17.35 10.22
N SER A 195 -4.62 -17.71 8.97
CA SER A 195 -5.29 -18.80 8.28
C SER A 195 -4.87 -20.19 8.81
N GLY A 196 -3.66 -20.32 9.33
CA GLY A 196 -3.13 -21.55 9.92
C GLY A 196 -3.78 -21.87 11.27
N GLU A 197 -3.83 -20.89 12.17
CA GLU A 197 -4.45 -20.98 13.48
C GLU A 197 -5.98 -20.83 13.44
N LYS A 198 -6.54 -20.42 12.29
CA LYS A 198 -7.95 -20.05 12.12
C LYS A 198 -8.39 -18.96 13.12
N GLU A 199 -7.47 -18.07 13.44
CA GLU A 199 -7.73 -16.92 14.31
C GLU A 199 -8.16 -15.73 13.49
N PHE A 200 -9.27 -15.10 13.89
CA PHE A 200 -9.70 -13.81 13.33
C PHE A 200 -10.12 -12.90 14.47
N SER A 201 -9.55 -11.71 14.48
CA SER A 201 -10.07 -10.60 15.27
C SER A 201 -9.80 -9.25 14.58
N THR A 202 -10.62 -8.27 14.90
CA THR A 202 -10.39 -6.87 14.48
C THR A 202 -10.78 -5.93 15.59
N ALA A 203 -9.94 -4.95 15.86
CA ALA A 203 -10.12 -3.96 16.90
C ALA A 203 -10.09 -2.55 16.32
N LEU A 204 -11.07 -1.76 16.70
CA LEU A 204 -11.24 -0.41 16.19
C LEU A 204 -10.71 0.61 17.21
N LEU A 205 -9.71 1.40 16.80
CA LEU A 205 -9.15 2.48 17.59
C LEU A 205 -9.84 3.81 17.26
N GLU A 206 -9.94 4.15 15.96
CA GLU A 206 -10.53 5.41 15.51
C GLU A 206 -11.39 5.19 14.26
N GLY A 207 -12.49 5.95 14.14
CA GLY A 207 -13.36 5.91 12.97
C GLY A 207 -14.48 4.88 13.05
N LYS A 208 -14.70 4.13 11.96
CA LYS A 208 -15.79 3.14 11.83
C LYS A 208 -15.36 1.98 10.94
N VAL A 209 -15.57 0.76 11.40
CA VAL A 209 -15.31 -0.48 10.66
C VAL A 209 -16.59 -1.30 10.51
N SER A 210 -16.82 -1.86 9.34
CA SER A 210 -17.88 -2.84 9.08
C SER A 210 -17.27 -4.18 8.69
N ILE A 211 -17.78 -5.26 9.29
CA ILE A 211 -17.32 -6.63 9.03
C ILE A 211 -18.41 -7.32 8.23
N SER A 212 -18.04 -7.94 7.13
CA SER A 212 -18.96 -8.68 6.24
C SER A 212 -18.47 -10.09 5.99
N ASP A 213 -19.42 -10.97 5.64
CA ASP A 213 -19.09 -12.31 5.15
C ASP A 213 -18.60 -12.26 3.68
N LYS A 214 -18.20 -13.40 3.16
CA LYS A 214 -17.73 -13.54 1.77
C LYS A 214 -18.79 -13.29 0.71
N SER A 215 -20.07 -13.18 1.11
CA SER A 215 -21.17 -12.77 0.24
C SER A 215 -21.43 -11.24 0.28
N SER A 216 -20.53 -10.48 0.92
CA SER A 216 -20.63 -9.02 1.12
C SER A 216 -21.81 -8.58 2.01
N LYS A 217 -22.41 -9.50 2.77
CA LYS A 217 -23.41 -9.17 3.76
C LYS A 217 -22.76 -8.65 5.02
N THR A 218 -23.05 -7.42 5.41
CA THR A 218 -22.58 -6.84 6.68
C THR A 218 -23.16 -7.58 7.87
N LEU A 219 -22.29 -8.14 8.70
CA LEU A 219 -22.63 -8.87 9.91
C LEU A 219 -22.57 -8.01 11.16
N LEU A 220 -21.57 -7.11 11.21
CA LEU A 220 -21.28 -6.30 12.38
C LEU A 220 -20.69 -4.94 11.99
N THR A 221 -20.93 -3.91 12.78
CA THR A 221 -20.27 -2.61 12.67
C THR A 221 -19.69 -2.23 14.03
N LEU A 222 -18.37 -1.98 14.04
CA LEU A 222 -17.65 -1.55 15.24
C LEU A 222 -17.66 -0.03 15.37
N ARG A 223 -17.64 0.41 16.63
CA ARG A 223 -17.37 1.79 17.06
C ARG A 223 -15.99 1.81 17.75
N PRO A 224 -15.37 2.98 17.92
CA PRO A 224 -14.11 3.09 18.65
C PRO A 224 -14.14 2.40 20.00
N ASN A 225 -13.02 1.77 20.36
CA ASN A 225 -12.85 0.94 21.55
C ASN A 225 -13.71 -0.33 21.59
N MET A 226 -14.07 -0.85 20.44
CA MET A 226 -14.70 -2.15 20.29
C MET A 226 -13.80 -3.10 19.49
N MET A 227 -13.95 -4.37 19.74
CA MET A 227 -13.31 -5.43 18.98
C MET A 227 -14.31 -6.54 18.66
N ALA A 228 -14.12 -7.19 17.51
CA ALA A 228 -14.81 -8.41 17.14
C ALA A 228 -13.79 -9.53 17.00
N SER A 229 -14.11 -10.70 17.52
CA SER A 229 -13.28 -11.91 17.41
C SER A 229 -14.13 -13.11 16.98
N MET A 230 -13.51 -14.06 16.31
CA MET A 230 -14.16 -15.30 15.91
C MET A 230 -13.98 -16.35 16.98
N HIS A 231 -15.11 -16.90 17.49
CA HIS A 231 -15.14 -18.05 18.38
C HIS A 231 -16.12 -19.08 17.82
N ASP A 232 -15.66 -20.30 17.64
CA ASP A 232 -16.46 -21.39 17.09
C ASP A 232 -17.21 -21.02 15.78
N GLY A 233 -16.52 -20.27 14.91
CA GLY A 233 -17.07 -19.80 13.63
C GLY A 233 -18.11 -18.68 13.74
N ARG A 234 -18.28 -18.06 14.93
CA ARG A 234 -19.20 -16.94 15.17
C ARG A 234 -18.43 -15.69 15.57
N LEU A 235 -18.87 -14.54 15.07
CA LEU A 235 -18.34 -13.25 15.51
C LEU A 235 -18.93 -12.86 16.85
N ILE A 236 -18.05 -12.57 17.81
CA ILE A 236 -18.39 -12.03 19.12
C ILE A 236 -17.83 -10.63 19.21
N CYS A 237 -18.65 -9.67 19.65
CA CYS A 237 -18.26 -8.28 19.85
C CYS A 237 -18.04 -8.01 21.33
N SER A 238 -16.93 -7.34 21.67
CA SER A 238 -16.60 -6.94 23.04
C SER A 238 -16.01 -5.53 23.07
N SER A 239 -15.96 -4.93 24.26
CA SER A 239 -15.26 -3.65 24.46
C SER A 239 -13.77 -3.92 24.67
N LEU A 240 -12.92 -3.03 24.12
CA LEU A 240 -11.51 -2.99 24.47
C LEU A 240 -11.34 -2.47 25.90
N SER A 241 -10.66 -3.23 26.75
CA SER A 241 -10.35 -2.82 28.12
C SER A 241 -9.28 -1.72 28.15
N ASN A 242 -8.33 -1.79 27.23
CA ASN A 242 -7.30 -0.79 26.98
C ASN A 242 -6.73 -0.94 25.55
N THR A 243 -5.98 0.04 25.10
CA THR A 243 -5.31 0.06 23.77
C THR A 243 -3.85 -0.36 23.83
N ASP A 244 -3.34 -0.73 24.99
CA ASP A 244 -1.94 -1.14 25.20
C ASP A 244 -1.57 -2.39 24.38
N ALA A 245 -2.56 -3.16 23.95
CA ALA A 245 -2.36 -4.32 23.07
C ALA A 245 -1.71 -3.93 21.74
N TYR A 246 -1.94 -2.71 21.27
CA TYR A 246 -1.51 -2.20 19.96
C TYR A 246 -0.22 -1.36 20.00
N LEU A 247 0.44 -1.29 21.16
CA LEU A 247 1.74 -0.64 21.32
C LEU A 247 2.87 -1.36 20.57
N TRP A 248 2.62 -2.57 20.09
CA TRP A 248 3.57 -3.31 19.27
C TRP A 248 4.01 -2.54 18.02
N THR A 249 3.14 -1.72 17.43
CA THR A 249 3.49 -0.84 16.30
C THR A 249 4.63 0.12 16.66
N GLY A 250 4.67 0.58 17.93
CA GLY A 250 5.76 1.37 18.51
C GLY A 250 6.90 0.53 19.09
N GLY A 251 6.89 -0.79 18.90
CA GLY A 251 7.96 -1.67 19.43
C GLY A 251 7.86 -2.01 20.91
N VAL A 252 6.67 -1.92 21.49
CA VAL A 252 6.45 -2.19 22.92
C VAL A 252 5.35 -3.23 23.11
N ILE A 253 5.59 -4.21 23.96
CA ILE A 253 4.56 -5.16 24.41
C ILE A 253 4.15 -4.78 25.82
N SER A 254 2.83 -4.70 26.07
CA SER A 254 2.24 -4.49 27.39
C SER A 254 1.56 -5.76 27.87
N ALA A 255 1.80 -6.14 29.15
CA ALA A 255 1.13 -7.25 29.82
C ALA A 255 0.06 -6.80 30.80
N ALA A 256 -0.24 -5.50 30.89
CA ALA A 256 -1.21 -4.98 31.86
C ALA A 256 -2.61 -5.55 31.65
N GLY A 257 -3.09 -6.32 32.64
CA GLY A 257 -4.43 -6.91 32.62
C GLY A 257 -4.65 -8.00 31.55
N VAL A 258 -3.56 -8.59 31.03
CA VAL A 258 -3.60 -9.65 30.03
C VAL A 258 -3.37 -11.00 30.70
N PRO A 259 -4.22 -12.03 30.47
CA PRO A 259 -3.96 -13.40 30.88
C PRO A 259 -2.64 -13.94 30.33
N PHE A 260 -2.00 -14.83 31.08
CA PHE A 260 -0.67 -15.33 30.72
C PHE A 260 -0.61 -15.98 29.35
N ASP A 261 -1.58 -16.83 29.04
CA ASP A 261 -1.68 -17.49 27.72
C ASP A 261 -1.83 -16.48 26.56
N GLN A 262 -2.64 -15.45 26.76
CA GLN A 262 -2.79 -14.39 25.75
C GLN A 262 -1.52 -13.56 25.59
N LEU A 263 -0.77 -13.33 26.67
CA LEU A 263 0.53 -12.65 26.59
C LEU A 263 1.55 -13.51 25.85
N MET A 264 1.58 -14.82 26.08
CA MET A 264 2.47 -15.73 25.35
C MET A 264 2.16 -15.74 23.86
N ARG A 265 0.90 -15.72 23.43
CA ARG A 265 0.52 -15.56 22.02
C ARG A 265 0.98 -14.23 21.42
N ARG A 266 0.98 -13.12 22.21
CA ARG A 266 1.58 -11.87 21.76
C ARG A 266 3.08 -11.97 21.58
N PHE A 267 3.76 -12.69 22.47
CA PHE A 267 5.19 -12.94 22.36
C PHE A 267 5.50 -13.75 21.10
N GLU A 268 4.74 -14.81 20.83
CA GLU A 268 4.87 -15.59 19.59
C GLU A 268 4.80 -14.70 18.38
N ARG A 269 3.75 -13.89 18.27
CA ARG A 269 3.56 -12.97 17.13
C ARG A 269 4.66 -11.90 17.03
N CYS A 270 5.04 -11.28 18.14
CA CYS A 270 6.00 -10.19 18.12
C CYS A 270 7.45 -10.63 17.91
N TYR A 271 7.81 -11.82 18.41
CA TYR A 271 9.18 -12.32 18.36
C TYR A 271 9.41 -13.39 17.28
N GLY A 272 8.35 -13.92 16.67
CA GLY A 272 8.45 -14.96 15.64
C GLY A 272 8.96 -16.29 16.18
N VAL A 273 8.50 -16.67 17.37
CA VAL A 273 8.84 -17.92 18.07
C VAL A 273 7.56 -18.70 18.39
N ASN A 274 7.70 -19.97 18.76
CA ASN A 274 6.62 -20.74 19.35
C ASN A 274 6.73 -20.73 20.87
N VAL A 275 5.59 -20.77 21.58
CA VAL A 275 5.54 -20.90 23.04
C VAL A 275 4.64 -22.08 23.42
N ASP A 276 5.23 -23.10 24.05
CA ASP A 276 4.49 -24.25 24.56
C ASP A 276 4.33 -24.12 26.09
N ILE A 277 3.09 -24.15 26.56
CA ILE A 277 2.78 -24.08 28.00
C ILE A 277 2.52 -25.49 28.50
N ALA A 278 3.58 -26.15 28.98
CA ALA A 278 3.55 -27.50 29.54
C ALA A 278 3.08 -27.53 31.00
N SER A 279 2.86 -26.36 31.63
CA SER A 279 2.39 -26.27 33.01
C SER A 279 0.93 -26.70 33.16
N ALA A 280 0.61 -27.44 34.19
CA ALA A 280 -0.76 -27.88 34.50
C ALA A 280 -1.70 -26.73 34.90
N SER A 281 -1.16 -25.60 35.33
CA SER A 281 -1.89 -24.37 35.67
C SER A 281 -1.19 -23.17 35.04
N LEU A 282 -1.98 -22.22 34.52
CA LEU A 282 -1.43 -20.98 33.99
C LEU A 282 -0.83 -20.12 35.11
N PRO A 283 0.40 -19.61 34.96
CA PRO A 283 0.98 -18.65 35.88
C PRO A 283 0.13 -17.38 35.98
N GLU A 284 0.00 -16.85 37.20
CA GLU A 284 -0.68 -15.57 37.40
C GLU A 284 0.29 -14.42 37.20
N ILE A 285 -0.08 -13.46 36.38
CA ILE A 285 0.70 -12.22 36.17
C ILE A 285 0.32 -11.21 37.25
N ARG A 286 1.25 -10.94 38.18
CA ARG A 286 1.03 -10.03 39.33
C ARG A 286 1.34 -8.56 39.01
N TYR A 287 1.82 -8.25 37.81
CA TYR A 287 2.14 -6.88 37.44
C TYR A 287 0.93 -6.10 36.97
N VAL A 288 0.72 -4.93 37.56
CA VAL A 288 -0.27 -3.94 37.11
C VAL A 288 0.25 -3.17 35.91
N TYR A 289 1.57 -2.97 35.83
CA TYR A 289 2.24 -2.28 34.73
C TYR A 289 3.47 -3.08 34.30
N PHE A 290 3.40 -3.67 33.14
CA PHE A 290 4.52 -4.36 32.52
C PHE A 290 4.61 -3.94 31.06
N LYS A 291 5.71 -3.30 30.69
CA LYS A 291 5.99 -2.91 29.31
C LYS A 291 7.44 -3.27 28.97
N VAL A 292 7.64 -4.02 27.89
CA VAL A 292 8.97 -4.38 27.39
C VAL A 292 9.13 -3.91 25.95
N ARG A 293 10.36 -3.56 25.57
CA ARG A 293 10.68 -3.30 24.19
C ARG A 293 10.90 -4.60 23.44
N ILE A 294 10.34 -4.73 22.25
CA ILE A 294 10.53 -5.91 21.40
C ILE A 294 12.02 -6.08 21.04
N SER A 295 12.74 -4.96 20.87
CA SER A 295 14.19 -4.96 20.58
C SER A 295 15.06 -5.64 21.65
N ASP A 296 14.57 -5.73 22.88
CA ASP A 296 15.35 -6.30 23.99
C ASP A 296 15.29 -7.84 24.01
N GLY A 297 14.46 -8.43 23.16
CA GLY A 297 14.32 -9.87 22.94
C GLY A 297 13.41 -10.56 23.95
N ILE A 298 12.91 -11.77 23.56
CA ILE A 298 11.96 -12.54 24.36
C ILE A 298 12.58 -13.03 25.67
N ASP A 299 13.86 -13.41 25.69
CA ASP A 299 14.53 -13.83 26.94
C ASP A 299 14.53 -12.75 28.02
N HIS A 300 14.69 -11.49 27.60
CA HIS A 300 14.58 -10.36 28.53
C HIS A 300 13.15 -10.21 29.04
N ALA A 301 12.16 -10.29 28.15
CA ALA A 301 10.75 -10.20 28.50
C ALA A 301 10.32 -11.31 29.47
N LEU A 302 10.72 -12.58 29.20
CA LEU A 302 10.39 -13.71 30.06
C LEU A 302 11.07 -13.61 31.43
N ARG A 303 12.34 -13.18 31.50
CA ARG A 303 13.03 -12.97 32.80
C ARG A 303 12.34 -11.89 33.64
N LEU A 304 11.94 -10.78 33.04
CA LEU A 304 11.19 -9.76 33.77
C LEU A 304 9.83 -10.27 34.24
N LEU A 305 9.15 -11.13 33.47
CA LEU A 305 7.90 -11.76 33.92
C LEU A 305 8.09 -12.69 35.09
N GLN A 306 9.21 -13.43 35.17
CA GLN A 306 9.51 -14.33 36.26
C GLN A 306 9.65 -13.61 37.63
N ASP A 307 10.02 -12.33 37.64
CA ASP A 307 10.07 -11.53 38.88
C ASP A 307 8.68 -11.36 39.54
N GLY A 308 7.60 -11.48 38.76
CA GLY A 308 6.21 -11.32 39.23
C GLY A 308 5.30 -12.52 38.97
N SER A 309 5.83 -13.62 38.43
CA SER A 309 5.07 -14.81 38.08
C SER A 309 5.92 -16.05 38.32
N ASP A 310 5.31 -17.09 38.89
CA ASP A 310 6.05 -18.32 39.21
C ASP A 310 5.97 -19.30 38.04
N PHE A 311 7.01 -19.28 37.19
CA PHE A 311 7.22 -20.25 36.12
C PHE A 311 8.71 -20.37 35.80
N ARG A 312 9.06 -21.44 35.11
CA ARG A 312 10.37 -21.63 34.49
C ARG A 312 10.19 -21.81 33.00
N TYR A 313 11.25 -21.55 32.23
CA TYR A 313 11.24 -21.81 30.80
C TYR A 313 12.58 -22.36 30.33
N ARG A 314 12.55 -23.04 29.19
CA ARG A 314 13.71 -23.40 28.39
C ARG A 314 13.45 -23.12 26.92
N TYR A 315 14.48 -22.85 26.18
CA TYR A 315 14.41 -22.66 24.74
C TYR A 315 14.89 -23.92 24.02
N ASP A 316 14.13 -24.36 23.05
CA ASP A 316 14.45 -25.44 22.13
C ASP A 316 14.80 -24.82 20.77
N GLU A 317 16.09 -24.85 20.40
CA GLU A 317 16.60 -24.26 19.16
C GLU A 317 16.10 -25.00 17.91
N GLU A 318 15.90 -26.34 17.99
CA GLU A 318 15.49 -27.13 16.82
C GLU A 318 14.06 -26.76 16.35
N THR A 319 13.19 -26.46 17.28
CA THR A 319 11.79 -26.15 17.02
C THR A 319 11.47 -24.66 17.14
N ASN A 320 12.45 -23.81 17.48
CA ASN A 320 12.28 -22.40 17.79
C ASN A 320 11.17 -22.18 18.84
N THR A 321 11.16 -23.00 19.90
CA THR A 321 10.06 -23.06 20.87
C THR A 321 10.54 -22.74 22.30
N TYR A 322 9.85 -21.80 22.95
CA TYR A 322 9.98 -21.55 24.38
C TYR A 322 9.00 -22.43 25.14
N ILE A 323 9.51 -23.36 25.97
CA ILE A 323 8.68 -24.29 26.76
C ILE A 323 8.58 -23.76 28.19
N ILE A 324 7.36 -23.40 28.58
CA ILE A 324 7.00 -22.88 29.92
C ILE A 324 6.53 -24.03 30.84
N TYR A 325 7.09 -24.14 32.06
CA TYR A 325 6.78 -25.20 33.02
C TYR A 325 6.91 -24.77 34.48
#